data_b982a3611cdf0d29802206e9b6bf11d2
#
_entry.id   b982a3611cdf0d29802206e9b6bf11d2
#
_cell.length_a   1.000
_cell.length_b   1.000
_cell.length_c   1.000
_cell.angle_alpha   90.00
_cell.angle_beta   90.00
_cell.angle_gamma   90.00
#
_symmetry.space_group_name_H-M   'P 1'
#
loop_
_entity.id
_entity.type
_entity.pdbx_description
1 polymer ?
#
loop_
_entity_poly.entity_id
_entity_poly.type
_entity_poly.pdbx_seq_one_letter_code
_entity_poly.pdbx_strand_id
1 'polypeptide(L)'
;VLGKVETWWKDKCKIVPAIVPEAAKMPFYSTWYSYHQNIEEKQLERECELAAQMGFKGIIVDDGWQTDDNHRGYAFCGDWKPSETKFPHMKEHVAYVHSLGMKYMLWVSIPFIGKNSGIWKKFSDKLLEYQEDMNAGVADIRYKEIREYLMEQYVDLVKNYDLDGLKMDFIDEFHEGAATPEYNENMDFRDVQDALEHMMVQLYEKLRELNPDILIEFRQKYVGPYIRKFGNILRVDDCPMSQLSNRVGLVDLRILSGDTAVHSDMVMWNKAEEPEGVAIALQHCFFGSLQLSVRLEECKQEILEVIRYYMELTQEW
;
A
#
# COMPACT_ATOMS: atom_id res chain seq x y z
N VAL A 1 2.47 27.83 -11.15
CA VAL A 1 1.75 27.16 -12.27
C VAL A 1 1.03 25.93 -11.75
N LEU A 2 1.72 25.01 -11.05
CA LEU A 2 1.16 23.72 -10.60
C LEU A 2 -0.05 23.87 -9.69
N GLY A 3 -0.03 24.75 -8.70
CA GLY A 3 -1.19 24.99 -7.85
C GLY A 3 -2.43 25.50 -8.62
N LYS A 4 -2.24 26.20 -9.74
CA LYS A 4 -3.36 26.58 -10.62
C LYS A 4 -3.91 25.39 -11.40
N VAL A 5 -3.05 24.45 -11.80
CA VAL A 5 -3.47 23.21 -12.47
C VAL A 5 -4.29 22.35 -11.49
N GLU A 6 -3.86 22.23 -10.25
CA GLU A 6 -4.60 21.52 -9.22
C GLU A 6 -5.97 22.15 -8.94
N THR A 7 -6.02 23.47 -8.78
CA THR A 7 -7.28 24.22 -8.67
C THR A 7 -8.20 23.96 -9.87
N TRP A 8 -7.63 23.90 -11.08
CA TRP A 8 -8.40 23.60 -12.28
C TRP A 8 -8.97 22.19 -12.27
N TRP A 9 -8.19 21.17 -11.87
CA TRP A 9 -8.68 19.80 -11.72
C TRP A 9 -9.84 19.73 -10.73
N LYS A 10 -9.71 20.38 -9.59
CA LYS A 10 -10.76 20.44 -8.57
C LYS A 10 -12.03 21.14 -9.08
N ASP A 11 -11.89 22.35 -9.62
CA ASP A 11 -13.03 23.23 -9.94
C ASP A 11 -13.70 22.84 -11.25
N LYS A 12 -12.92 22.47 -12.28
CA LYS A 12 -13.44 22.18 -13.63
C LYS A 12 -13.66 20.69 -13.86
N CYS A 13 -12.71 19.84 -13.46
CA CYS A 13 -12.82 18.40 -13.65
C CYS A 13 -13.53 17.70 -12.48
N LYS A 14 -13.86 18.43 -11.40
CA LYS A 14 -14.49 17.88 -10.19
C LYS A 14 -13.70 16.76 -9.52
N ILE A 15 -12.40 16.76 -9.72
CA ILE A 15 -11.49 15.83 -9.06
C ILE A 15 -11.14 16.39 -7.68
N VAL A 16 -11.89 15.95 -6.66
CA VAL A 16 -11.68 16.34 -5.28
C VAL A 16 -10.79 15.31 -4.61
N PRO A 17 -9.56 15.67 -4.18
CA PRO A 17 -8.67 14.74 -3.50
C PRO A 17 -9.25 14.21 -2.20
N ALA A 18 -8.85 12.98 -1.84
CA ALA A 18 -9.11 12.40 -0.53
C ALA A 18 -8.54 13.29 0.59
N ILE A 19 -9.14 13.22 1.76
CA ILE A 19 -8.62 13.91 2.95
C ILE A 19 -7.27 13.29 3.33
N VAL A 20 -6.29 14.14 3.62
CA VAL A 20 -4.93 13.74 3.98
C VAL A 20 -4.73 13.95 5.49
N PRO A 21 -4.81 12.89 6.30
CA PRO A 21 -4.47 12.98 7.72
C PRO A 21 -2.98 13.31 7.93
N GLU A 22 -2.63 13.92 9.05
CA GLU A 22 -1.22 14.20 9.36
C GLU A 22 -0.37 12.92 9.43
N ALA A 23 -0.95 11.81 9.87
CA ALA A 23 -0.28 10.51 9.87
C ALA A 23 0.16 10.06 8.47
N ALA A 24 -0.55 10.46 7.40
CA ALA A 24 -0.16 10.15 6.02
C ALA A 24 1.17 10.79 5.60
N LYS A 25 1.61 11.84 6.27
CA LYS A 25 2.85 12.56 5.96
C LYS A 25 4.04 12.11 6.81
N MET A 26 3.81 11.14 7.69
CA MET A 26 4.83 10.64 8.61
C MET A 26 5.66 9.51 7.98
N PRO A 27 6.86 9.22 8.49
CA PRO A 27 7.67 8.12 8.01
C PRO A 27 7.12 6.76 8.44
N PHE A 28 7.19 5.79 7.53
CA PHE A 28 6.70 4.42 7.75
C PHE A 28 7.81 3.39 7.61
N TYR A 29 7.75 2.34 8.44
CA TYR A 29 8.48 1.11 8.24
C TYR A 29 7.67 0.19 7.32
N SER A 30 8.31 -0.52 6.39
CA SER A 30 7.63 -1.44 5.48
C SER A 30 8.37 -2.78 5.44
N THR A 31 7.63 -3.89 5.32
CA THR A 31 8.23 -5.22 5.39
C THR A 31 8.71 -5.77 4.05
N TRP A 32 8.34 -5.16 2.91
CA TRP A 32 8.49 -5.84 1.62
C TRP A 32 9.92 -6.23 1.26
N TYR A 33 10.86 -5.29 1.23
CA TYR A 33 12.22 -5.61 0.82
C TYR A 33 13.04 -6.36 1.87
N SER A 34 12.68 -6.22 3.15
CA SER A 34 13.41 -6.87 4.24
C SER A 34 12.96 -8.30 4.50
N TYR A 35 11.70 -8.62 4.24
CA TYR A 35 11.12 -9.92 4.57
C TYR A 35 10.44 -10.61 3.39
N HIS A 36 10.00 -9.85 2.36
CA HIS A 36 9.03 -10.36 1.39
C HIS A 36 7.86 -11.03 2.11
N GLN A 37 7.44 -12.22 1.67
CA GLN A 37 6.36 -12.98 2.32
C GLN A 37 6.79 -13.73 3.59
N ASN A 38 8.07 -13.77 3.93
CA ASN A 38 8.56 -14.51 5.10
C ASN A 38 8.52 -13.63 6.37
N ILE A 39 7.31 -13.34 6.83
CA ILE A 39 6.99 -12.49 7.98
C ILE A 39 6.27 -13.28 9.07
N GLU A 40 6.48 -12.89 10.32
CA GLU A 40 5.83 -13.47 11.50
C GLU A 40 5.53 -12.37 12.54
N GLU A 41 4.39 -12.48 13.25
CA GLU A 41 3.94 -11.44 14.19
C GLU A 41 5.00 -11.07 15.23
N LYS A 42 5.63 -12.05 15.87
CA LYS A 42 6.60 -11.79 16.96
C LYS A 42 7.92 -11.18 16.46
N GLN A 43 8.31 -11.47 15.25
CA GLN A 43 9.46 -10.83 14.63
C GLN A 43 9.14 -9.37 14.32
N LEU A 44 7.96 -9.09 13.75
CA LEU A 44 7.54 -7.73 13.44
C LEU A 44 7.31 -6.88 14.68
N GLU A 45 6.84 -7.45 15.80
CA GLU A 45 6.73 -6.72 17.06
C GLU A 45 8.09 -6.15 17.51
N ARG A 46 9.17 -6.96 17.46
CA ARG A 46 10.54 -6.48 17.79
C ARG A 46 11.02 -5.39 16.84
N GLU A 47 10.75 -5.55 15.52
CA GLU A 47 11.10 -4.52 14.55
C GLU A 47 10.31 -3.23 14.78
N CYS A 48 9.03 -3.32 15.13
CA CYS A 48 8.21 -2.15 15.46
C CYS A 48 8.72 -1.42 16.71
N GLU A 49 9.21 -2.14 17.73
CA GLU A 49 9.85 -1.51 18.90
C GLU A 49 11.05 -0.66 18.49
N LEU A 50 11.93 -1.21 17.64
CA LEU A 50 13.09 -0.48 17.13
C LEU A 50 12.69 0.68 16.23
N ALA A 51 11.74 0.47 15.32
CA ALA A 51 11.24 1.50 14.42
C ALA A 51 10.60 2.67 15.20
N ALA A 52 9.77 2.38 16.21
CA ALA A 52 9.17 3.40 17.07
C ALA A 52 10.21 4.24 17.81
N GLN A 53 11.27 3.58 18.34
CA GLN A 53 12.39 4.26 19.02
C GLN A 53 13.20 5.16 18.07
N MET A 54 13.19 4.87 16.77
CA MET A 54 13.82 5.69 15.74
C MET A 54 12.93 6.81 15.21
N GLY A 55 11.66 6.86 15.61
CA GLY A 55 10.74 7.91 15.23
C GLY A 55 9.78 7.57 14.09
N PHE A 56 9.78 6.32 13.58
CA PHE A 56 8.76 5.87 12.64
C PHE A 56 7.37 5.91 13.29
N LYS A 57 6.36 6.32 12.51
CA LYS A 57 5.00 6.54 12.99
C LYS A 57 4.00 5.52 12.48
N GLY A 58 4.43 4.59 11.67
CA GLY A 58 3.59 3.50 11.21
C GLY A 58 4.39 2.37 10.58
N ILE A 59 3.70 1.25 10.39
CA ILE A 59 4.17 0.09 9.66
C ILE A 59 3.21 -0.25 8.53
N ILE A 60 3.78 -0.64 7.38
CA ILE A 60 3.05 -1.30 6.30
C ILE A 60 3.51 -2.76 6.28
N VAL A 61 2.62 -3.65 6.69
CA VAL A 61 2.84 -5.09 6.56
C VAL A 61 2.41 -5.49 5.15
N ASP A 62 3.41 -5.74 4.32
CA ASP A 62 3.26 -6.02 2.90
C ASP A 62 2.80 -7.47 2.64
N ASP A 63 2.76 -7.90 1.39
CA ASP A 63 2.34 -9.24 0.98
C ASP A 63 2.98 -10.36 1.82
N GLY A 64 2.19 -11.37 2.17
CA GLY A 64 2.63 -12.55 2.92
C GLY A 64 1.92 -12.76 4.26
N TRP A 65 1.19 -11.77 4.78
CA TRP A 65 0.45 -11.91 6.03
C TRP A 65 -0.77 -12.84 5.91
N GLN A 66 -1.30 -12.99 4.69
CA GLN A 66 -2.51 -13.75 4.34
C GLN A 66 -2.25 -15.18 3.87
N THR A 67 -0.99 -15.60 3.80
CA THR A 67 -0.61 -16.92 3.24
C THR A 67 0.61 -17.49 3.93
N ASP A 68 0.66 -18.82 4.02
CA ASP A 68 1.85 -19.57 4.47
C ASP A 68 2.86 -19.78 3.32
N ASP A 69 2.46 -19.48 2.08
CA ASP A 69 3.34 -19.54 0.94
C ASP A 69 4.35 -18.39 0.96
N ASN A 70 5.61 -18.69 0.67
CA ASN A 70 6.71 -17.73 0.65
C ASN A 70 7.39 -17.63 -0.73
N HIS A 71 6.69 -18.06 -1.79
CA HIS A 71 7.24 -18.10 -3.15
C HIS A 71 6.96 -16.82 -3.96
N ARG A 72 6.44 -15.77 -3.32
CA ARG A 72 6.17 -14.46 -3.94
C ARG A 72 5.15 -14.49 -5.09
N GLY A 73 4.21 -15.44 -5.04
CA GLY A 73 3.11 -15.53 -6.00
C GLY A 73 1.80 -15.01 -5.40
N TYR A 74 0.82 -14.77 -6.24
CA TYR A 74 -0.49 -14.22 -5.85
C TYR A 74 -1.61 -15.26 -5.85
N ALA A 75 -1.26 -16.53 -5.89
CA ALA A 75 -2.21 -17.66 -5.94
C ALA A 75 -3.17 -17.71 -4.73
N PHE A 76 -2.85 -17.05 -3.64
CA PHE A 76 -3.64 -17.03 -2.41
C PHE A 76 -4.32 -15.68 -2.12
N CYS A 77 -4.29 -14.74 -3.08
CA CYS A 77 -5.01 -13.46 -2.96
C CYS A 77 -6.52 -13.66 -3.05
N GLY A 78 -7.30 -12.82 -2.37
CA GLY A 78 -8.76 -12.74 -2.49
C GLY A 78 -9.54 -13.06 -1.23
N ASP A 79 -9.08 -13.98 -0.38
CA ASP A 79 -9.78 -14.32 0.88
C ASP A 79 -9.47 -13.34 2.02
N TRP A 80 -8.34 -12.69 1.98
CA TRP A 80 -7.86 -11.65 2.89
C TRP A 80 -8.02 -12.00 4.38
N LYS A 81 -7.56 -13.19 4.75
CA LYS A 81 -7.53 -13.67 6.14
C LYS A 81 -6.09 -13.82 6.59
N PRO A 82 -5.76 -13.44 7.83
CA PRO A 82 -4.43 -13.69 8.38
C PRO A 82 -4.08 -15.18 8.36
N SER A 83 -2.84 -15.47 8.00
CA SER A 83 -2.29 -16.81 8.13
C SER A 83 -2.26 -17.23 9.60
N GLU A 84 -2.84 -18.36 9.93
CA GLU A 84 -2.89 -18.87 11.31
C GLU A 84 -1.51 -19.24 11.86
N THR A 85 -0.53 -19.48 11.00
CA THR A 85 0.84 -19.80 11.41
C THR A 85 1.69 -18.54 11.62
N LYS A 86 1.52 -17.53 10.75
CA LYS A 86 2.32 -16.29 10.78
C LYS A 86 1.73 -15.24 11.73
N PHE A 87 0.41 -15.10 11.73
CA PHE A 87 -0.34 -14.10 12.51
C PHE A 87 -1.52 -14.75 13.26
N PRO A 88 -1.25 -15.71 14.16
CA PRO A 88 -2.31 -16.38 14.92
C PRO A 88 -3.09 -15.44 15.84
N HIS A 89 -2.52 -14.30 16.20
CA HIS A 89 -3.11 -13.32 17.12
C HIS A 89 -3.10 -11.92 16.48
N MET A 90 -3.50 -11.79 15.20
CA MET A 90 -3.43 -10.54 14.42
C MET A 90 -4.02 -9.34 15.17
N LYS A 91 -5.14 -9.50 15.87
CA LYS A 91 -5.78 -8.40 16.59
C LYS A 91 -4.93 -7.89 17.77
N GLU A 92 -4.38 -8.81 18.55
CA GLU A 92 -3.47 -8.49 19.65
C GLU A 92 -2.15 -7.91 19.15
N HIS A 93 -1.65 -8.42 18.03
CA HIS A 93 -0.48 -7.90 17.36
C HIS A 93 -0.67 -6.44 16.92
N VAL A 94 -1.77 -6.12 16.25
CA VAL A 94 -2.11 -4.74 15.86
C VAL A 94 -2.23 -3.83 17.10
N ALA A 95 -2.94 -4.29 18.14
CA ALA A 95 -3.07 -3.53 19.38
C ALA A 95 -1.71 -3.29 20.07
N TYR A 96 -0.80 -4.26 19.99
CA TYR A 96 0.58 -4.09 20.48
C TYR A 96 1.31 -2.99 19.72
N VAL A 97 1.26 -3.01 18.39
CA VAL A 97 1.90 -1.96 17.55
C VAL A 97 1.31 -0.59 17.83
N HIS A 98 -0.01 -0.49 18.01
CA HIS A 98 -0.67 0.75 18.44
C HIS A 98 -0.14 1.24 19.80
N SER A 99 0.15 0.33 20.75
CA SER A 99 0.71 0.69 22.06
C SER A 99 2.10 1.32 21.98
N LEU A 100 2.83 1.09 20.88
CA LEU A 100 4.10 1.74 20.55
C LEU A 100 3.92 3.16 19.94
N GLY A 101 2.69 3.61 19.72
CA GLY A 101 2.35 4.87 19.07
C GLY A 101 2.50 4.84 17.55
N MET A 102 2.47 3.67 16.94
CA MET A 102 2.57 3.48 15.50
C MET A 102 1.22 3.15 14.87
N LYS A 103 1.00 3.62 13.65
CA LYS A 103 -0.12 3.25 12.78
C LYS A 103 0.14 1.90 12.12
N TYR A 104 -0.94 1.16 11.80
CA TYR A 104 -0.83 -0.16 11.20
C TYR A 104 -1.60 -0.25 9.88
N MET A 105 -0.91 -0.57 8.80
CA MET A 105 -1.49 -0.76 7.48
C MET A 105 -1.19 -2.17 6.96
N LEU A 106 -2.17 -2.78 6.29
CA LEU A 106 -2.00 -4.03 5.57
C LEU A 106 -1.98 -3.81 4.05
N TRP A 107 -1.12 -4.54 3.39
CA TRP A 107 -1.14 -4.66 1.93
C TRP A 107 -2.29 -5.54 1.46
N VAL A 108 -2.94 -5.13 0.38
CA VAL A 108 -3.90 -5.92 -0.39
C VAL A 108 -3.66 -5.73 -1.89
N SER A 109 -3.79 -6.82 -2.65
CA SER A 109 -3.91 -6.74 -4.11
C SER A 109 -5.38 -6.57 -4.46
N ILE A 110 -5.76 -5.40 -4.99
CA ILE A 110 -7.18 -5.12 -5.25
C ILE A 110 -7.78 -6.05 -6.32
N PRO A 111 -7.08 -6.30 -7.46
CA PRO A 111 -7.71 -6.99 -8.58
C PRO A 111 -7.62 -8.52 -8.50
N PHE A 112 -6.67 -9.09 -7.73
CA PHE A 112 -6.33 -10.50 -7.89
C PHE A 112 -7.23 -11.45 -7.08
N ILE A 113 -7.77 -12.43 -7.80
CA ILE A 113 -8.40 -13.63 -7.25
C ILE A 113 -7.44 -14.80 -7.53
N GLY A 114 -6.78 -15.26 -6.50
CA GLY A 114 -5.76 -16.30 -6.59
C GLY A 114 -6.36 -17.68 -6.84
N LYS A 115 -5.70 -18.47 -7.66
CA LYS A 115 -6.13 -19.82 -8.04
C LYS A 115 -6.30 -20.77 -6.86
N ASN A 116 -5.56 -20.55 -5.78
CA ASN A 116 -5.59 -21.36 -4.57
C ASN A 116 -6.43 -20.72 -3.45
N SER A 117 -7.08 -19.58 -3.70
CA SER A 117 -7.99 -18.95 -2.73
C SER A 117 -9.31 -19.73 -2.63
N GLY A 118 -9.97 -19.63 -1.48
CA GLY A 118 -11.30 -20.22 -1.27
C GLY A 118 -12.36 -19.60 -2.18
N ILE A 119 -12.19 -18.31 -2.52
CA ILE A 119 -13.12 -17.57 -3.39
C ILE A 119 -12.97 -17.91 -4.87
N TRP A 120 -11.87 -18.55 -5.30
CA TRP A 120 -11.61 -18.91 -6.69
C TRP A 120 -12.81 -19.61 -7.36
N LYS A 121 -13.37 -20.63 -6.69
CA LYS A 121 -14.49 -21.41 -7.24
C LYS A 121 -15.73 -20.57 -7.51
N LYS A 122 -15.90 -19.46 -6.82
CA LYS A 122 -17.06 -18.59 -6.96
C LYS A 122 -16.92 -17.62 -8.15
N PHE A 123 -15.70 -17.14 -8.40
CA PHE A 123 -15.47 -16.04 -9.33
C PHE A 123 -14.50 -16.35 -10.49
N SER A 124 -13.99 -17.59 -10.60
CA SER A 124 -13.07 -17.96 -11.69
C SER A 124 -13.68 -17.90 -13.09
N ASP A 125 -15.01 -17.82 -13.22
CA ASP A 125 -15.74 -17.59 -14.46
C ASP A 125 -16.06 -16.12 -14.74
N LYS A 126 -15.63 -15.20 -13.88
CA LYS A 126 -15.88 -13.75 -13.92
C LYS A 126 -14.59 -12.96 -13.78
N LEU A 127 -13.65 -13.21 -14.68
CA LEU A 127 -12.35 -12.57 -14.73
C LEU A 127 -12.23 -11.71 -15.98
N LEU A 128 -11.53 -10.59 -15.89
CA LEU A 128 -11.09 -9.82 -17.06
C LEU A 128 -10.06 -10.61 -17.85
N GLU A 129 -9.12 -11.25 -17.12
CA GLU A 129 -8.12 -12.16 -17.66
C GLU A 129 -7.57 -13.07 -16.56
N TYR A 130 -6.91 -14.14 -16.94
CA TYR A 130 -6.09 -14.96 -16.05
C TYR A 130 -4.61 -14.79 -16.38
N GLN A 131 -3.80 -14.48 -15.38
CA GLN A 131 -2.37 -14.28 -15.51
C GLN A 131 -1.61 -15.52 -15.00
N GLU A 132 -1.05 -16.29 -15.92
CA GLU A 132 -0.38 -17.58 -15.60
C GLU A 132 0.85 -17.40 -14.69
N ASP A 133 1.64 -16.36 -14.90
CA ASP A 133 2.84 -16.03 -14.13
C ASP A 133 2.51 -15.58 -12.70
N MET A 134 1.34 -14.98 -12.50
CA MET A 134 0.82 -14.57 -11.20
C MET A 134 0.05 -15.67 -10.48
N ASN A 135 -0.39 -16.72 -11.19
CA ASN A 135 -1.34 -17.71 -10.71
C ASN A 135 -2.63 -17.10 -10.13
N ALA A 136 -3.11 -16.03 -10.74
CA ALA A 136 -4.26 -15.27 -10.30
C ALA A 136 -5.05 -14.74 -11.48
N GLY A 137 -6.34 -14.55 -11.28
CA GLY A 137 -7.21 -13.85 -12.22
C GLY A 137 -7.44 -12.42 -11.80
N VAL A 138 -7.53 -11.51 -12.77
CA VAL A 138 -7.98 -10.13 -12.56
C VAL A 138 -9.51 -10.15 -12.50
N ALA A 139 -10.08 -9.77 -11.37
CA ALA A 139 -11.52 -9.79 -11.13
C ALA A 139 -12.27 -8.87 -12.12
N ASP A 140 -13.37 -9.34 -12.71
CA ASP A 140 -14.21 -8.51 -13.56
C ASP A 140 -15.19 -7.70 -12.71
N ILE A 141 -14.78 -6.51 -12.33
CA ILE A 141 -15.56 -5.59 -11.49
C ILE A 141 -16.79 -4.99 -12.19
N ARG A 142 -17.05 -5.31 -13.45
CA ARG A 142 -18.32 -4.98 -14.11
C ARG A 142 -19.49 -5.74 -13.49
N TYR A 143 -19.22 -6.89 -12.83
CA TYR A 143 -20.22 -7.61 -12.04
C TYR A 143 -20.37 -6.99 -10.64
N LYS A 144 -21.62 -6.68 -10.27
CA LYS A 144 -21.95 -6.10 -8.96
C LYS A 144 -21.46 -6.95 -7.78
N GLU A 145 -21.69 -8.26 -7.85
CA GLU A 145 -21.34 -9.19 -6.77
C GLU A 145 -19.83 -9.26 -6.48
N ILE A 146 -18.98 -9.02 -7.49
CA ILE A 146 -17.54 -8.95 -7.32
C ILE A 146 -17.15 -7.67 -6.60
N ARG A 147 -17.67 -6.53 -7.03
CA ARG A 147 -17.42 -5.25 -6.35
C ARG A 147 -17.87 -5.29 -4.89
N GLU A 148 -19.08 -5.80 -4.64
CA GLU A 148 -19.61 -5.93 -3.26
C GLU A 148 -18.72 -6.82 -2.41
N TYR A 149 -18.28 -7.98 -2.94
CA TYR A 149 -17.37 -8.88 -2.25
C TYR A 149 -16.04 -8.20 -1.92
N LEU A 150 -15.38 -7.58 -2.90
CA LEU A 150 -14.09 -6.92 -2.68
C LEU A 150 -14.18 -5.81 -1.63
N MET A 151 -15.20 -4.95 -1.74
CA MET A 151 -15.42 -3.89 -0.76
C MET A 151 -15.67 -4.44 0.65
N GLU A 152 -16.47 -5.50 0.77
CA GLU A 152 -16.75 -6.16 2.06
C GLU A 152 -15.47 -6.69 2.70
N GLN A 153 -14.61 -7.37 1.92
CA GLN A 153 -13.33 -7.88 2.42
C GLN A 153 -12.46 -6.75 2.99
N TYR A 154 -12.30 -5.62 2.29
CA TYR A 154 -11.45 -4.53 2.76
C TYR A 154 -12.03 -3.77 3.95
N VAL A 155 -13.35 -3.58 3.98
CA VAL A 155 -14.06 -2.98 5.11
C VAL A 155 -13.93 -3.89 6.35
N ASP A 156 -14.11 -5.19 6.18
CA ASP A 156 -14.00 -6.16 7.27
C ASP A 156 -12.57 -6.26 7.82
N LEU A 157 -11.54 -6.16 6.98
CA LEU A 157 -10.15 -6.09 7.45
C LEU A 157 -9.94 -4.90 8.39
N VAL A 158 -10.30 -3.72 7.95
CA VAL A 158 -10.14 -2.50 8.75
C VAL A 158 -10.91 -2.61 10.06
N LYS A 159 -12.16 -3.05 9.99
CA LYS A 159 -13.04 -3.15 11.15
C LYS A 159 -12.61 -4.22 12.15
N ASN A 160 -12.25 -5.42 11.67
CA ASN A 160 -12.01 -6.58 12.53
C ASN A 160 -10.66 -6.49 13.24
N TYR A 161 -9.67 -5.87 12.62
CA TYR A 161 -8.31 -5.76 13.15
C TYR A 161 -7.92 -4.35 13.60
N ASP A 162 -8.86 -3.38 13.56
CA ASP A 162 -8.63 -1.99 13.96
C ASP A 162 -7.45 -1.35 13.17
N LEU A 163 -7.45 -1.57 11.85
CA LEU A 163 -6.37 -1.07 11.00
C LEU A 163 -6.49 0.44 10.80
N ASP A 164 -5.35 1.12 10.73
CA ASP A 164 -5.30 2.53 10.36
C ASP A 164 -5.34 2.75 8.85
N GLY A 165 -5.08 1.73 8.04
CA GLY A 165 -5.10 1.87 6.60
C GLY A 165 -4.79 0.61 5.80
N LEU A 166 -4.80 0.79 4.48
CA LEU A 166 -4.50 -0.24 3.50
C LEU A 166 -3.51 0.29 2.45
N LYS A 167 -2.52 -0.51 2.10
CA LYS A 167 -1.77 -0.36 0.86
C LYS A 167 -2.50 -1.15 -0.22
N MET A 168 -3.13 -0.43 -1.17
CA MET A 168 -3.94 -1.00 -2.24
C MET A 168 -3.12 -1.10 -3.52
N ASP A 169 -2.63 -2.30 -3.82
CA ASP A 169 -1.72 -2.55 -4.92
C ASP A 169 -2.44 -3.06 -6.17
N PHE A 170 -1.79 -2.91 -7.32
CA PHE A 170 -2.22 -3.42 -8.64
C PHE A 170 -3.53 -2.83 -9.18
N ILE A 171 -3.94 -1.65 -8.75
CA ILE A 171 -5.18 -1.02 -9.26
C ILE A 171 -5.15 -0.80 -10.79
N ASP A 172 -3.97 -0.67 -11.36
CA ASP A 172 -3.71 -0.51 -12.79
C ASP A 172 -4.01 -1.78 -13.62
N GLU A 173 -4.13 -2.94 -12.97
CA GLU A 173 -4.56 -4.18 -13.64
C GLU A 173 -6.05 -4.18 -14.00
N PHE A 174 -6.86 -3.31 -13.42
CA PHE A 174 -8.23 -3.12 -13.84
C PHE A 174 -8.32 -2.37 -15.16
N HIS A 175 -7.98 -3.05 -16.25
CA HIS A 175 -8.07 -2.51 -17.60
C HIS A 175 -8.63 -3.56 -18.57
N GLU A 176 -9.17 -3.09 -19.69
CA GLU A 176 -9.62 -3.97 -20.76
C GLU A 176 -8.44 -4.38 -21.65
N GLY A 177 -8.40 -5.67 -21.99
CA GLY A 177 -7.39 -6.28 -22.84
C GLY A 177 -8.02 -7.23 -23.87
N ALA A 178 -7.18 -7.91 -24.64
CA ALA A 178 -7.64 -8.86 -25.67
C ALA A 178 -8.39 -10.06 -25.10
N ALA A 179 -8.13 -10.42 -23.85
CA ALA A 179 -8.78 -11.55 -23.14
C ALA A 179 -10.06 -11.12 -22.41
N THR A 180 -10.36 -9.83 -22.32
CA THR A 180 -11.52 -9.35 -21.57
C THR A 180 -12.82 -9.84 -22.19
N PRO A 181 -13.71 -10.49 -21.41
CA PRO A 181 -15.01 -10.95 -21.91
C PRO A 181 -15.88 -9.80 -22.42
N GLU A 182 -16.66 -10.06 -23.45
CA GLU A 182 -17.65 -9.12 -23.92
C GLU A 182 -18.69 -8.81 -22.82
N TYR A 183 -19.24 -7.59 -22.88
CA TYR A 183 -20.33 -7.19 -22.00
C TYR A 183 -21.53 -8.13 -22.15
N ASN A 184 -22.14 -8.53 -21.04
CA ASN A 184 -23.37 -9.33 -21.00
C ASN A 184 -24.39 -8.75 -20.01
N GLU A 185 -25.62 -9.27 -20.05
CA GLU A 185 -26.74 -8.77 -19.26
C GLU A 185 -26.62 -8.92 -17.74
N ASN A 186 -25.68 -9.74 -17.27
CA ASN A 186 -25.41 -9.91 -15.82
C ASN A 186 -24.44 -8.85 -15.29
N MET A 187 -23.87 -8.03 -16.16
CA MET A 187 -22.98 -6.92 -15.80
C MET A 187 -23.79 -5.63 -15.70
N ASP A 188 -23.59 -4.85 -14.65
CA ASP A 188 -24.24 -3.54 -14.49
C ASP A 188 -23.39 -2.37 -15.01
N PHE A 189 -22.12 -2.62 -15.37
CA PHE A 189 -21.27 -1.67 -16.10
C PHE A 189 -20.80 -2.27 -17.43
N ARG A 190 -20.66 -1.42 -18.44
CA ARG A 190 -20.03 -1.80 -19.71
C ARG A 190 -18.53 -1.61 -19.69
N ASP A 191 -18.11 -0.53 -19.08
CA ASP A 191 -16.70 -0.06 -19.01
C ASP A 191 -16.11 -0.42 -17.65
N VAL A 192 -14.87 -0.94 -17.66
CA VAL A 192 -14.14 -1.34 -16.47
C VAL A 192 -13.77 -0.13 -15.61
N GLN A 193 -13.43 1.02 -16.25
CA GLN A 193 -13.03 2.22 -15.51
C GLN A 193 -14.23 2.87 -14.80
N ASP A 194 -15.42 2.85 -15.41
CA ASP A 194 -16.65 3.33 -14.77
C ASP A 194 -17.00 2.46 -13.55
N ALA A 195 -16.83 1.13 -13.68
CA ALA A 195 -17.02 0.19 -12.58
C ALA A 195 -15.99 0.41 -11.46
N LEU A 196 -14.72 0.65 -11.82
CA LEU A 196 -13.64 0.94 -10.88
C LEU A 196 -13.90 2.23 -10.10
N GLU A 197 -14.24 3.32 -10.81
CA GLU A 197 -14.58 4.58 -10.14
C GLU A 197 -15.72 4.39 -9.15
N HIS A 198 -16.79 3.73 -9.57
CA HIS A 198 -17.94 3.46 -8.72
C HIS A 198 -17.55 2.67 -7.46
N MET A 199 -16.77 1.60 -7.61
CA MET A 199 -16.30 0.77 -6.50
C MET A 199 -15.41 1.58 -5.55
N MET A 200 -14.43 2.31 -6.08
CA MET A 200 -13.47 3.03 -5.26
C MET A 200 -14.08 4.20 -4.49
N VAL A 201 -15.04 4.92 -5.08
CA VAL A 201 -15.81 5.97 -4.37
C VAL A 201 -16.53 5.37 -3.17
N GLN A 202 -17.30 4.30 -3.39
CA GLN A 202 -18.05 3.65 -2.31
C GLN A 202 -17.15 3.04 -1.24
N LEU A 203 -16.04 2.42 -1.65
CA LEU A 203 -15.08 1.84 -0.72
C LEU A 203 -14.45 2.93 0.17
N TYR A 204 -14.01 4.03 -0.43
CA TYR A 204 -13.42 5.15 0.32
C TYR A 204 -14.40 5.74 1.33
N GLU A 205 -15.66 5.94 0.94
CA GLU A 205 -16.71 6.42 1.84
C GLU A 205 -16.92 5.47 3.03
N LYS A 206 -17.08 4.16 2.76
CA LYS A 206 -17.25 3.14 3.82
C LYS A 206 -16.05 3.07 4.77
N LEU A 207 -14.84 3.12 4.25
CA LEU A 207 -13.63 3.10 5.08
C LEU A 207 -13.52 4.35 5.95
N ARG A 208 -13.90 5.51 5.43
CA ARG A 208 -13.95 6.76 6.20
C ARG A 208 -15.05 6.81 7.25
N GLU A 209 -16.16 6.13 7.04
CA GLU A 209 -17.20 5.98 8.09
C GLU A 209 -16.66 5.19 9.29
N LEU A 210 -15.77 4.21 9.07
CA LEU A 210 -15.11 3.44 10.12
C LEU A 210 -14.00 4.24 10.81
N ASN A 211 -13.15 4.88 10.00
CA ASN A 211 -12.03 5.67 10.46
C ASN A 211 -11.90 6.94 9.59
N PRO A 212 -12.29 8.13 10.11
CA PRO A 212 -12.17 9.39 9.36
C PRO A 212 -10.76 9.73 8.90
N ASP A 213 -9.74 9.20 9.60
CA ASP A 213 -8.32 9.39 9.30
C ASP A 213 -7.69 8.17 8.59
N ILE A 214 -8.50 7.37 7.92
CA ILE A 214 -8.04 6.17 7.19
C ILE A 214 -6.91 6.51 6.21
N LEU A 215 -5.85 5.71 6.21
CA LEU A 215 -4.71 5.81 5.33
C LEU A 215 -4.87 4.87 4.14
N ILE A 216 -4.75 5.39 2.92
CA ILE A 216 -4.81 4.57 1.71
C ILE A 216 -3.62 4.93 0.84
N GLU A 217 -2.75 3.94 0.65
CA GLU A 217 -1.56 4.06 -0.18
C GLU A 217 -1.76 3.40 -1.54
N PHE A 218 -1.32 4.11 -2.59
CA PHE A 218 -1.16 3.60 -3.94
C PHE A 218 0.30 3.65 -4.36
N ARG A 219 0.80 2.57 -4.94
CA ARG A 219 2.10 2.49 -5.60
C ARG A 219 2.00 3.05 -7.02
N GLN A 220 3.00 3.80 -7.44
CA GLN A 220 2.88 4.60 -8.65
C GLN A 220 3.62 4.08 -9.88
N LYS A 221 2.84 3.49 -10.77
CA LYS A 221 3.00 3.66 -12.22
C LYS A 221 1.91 4.58 -12.78
N TYR A 222 0.84 4.77 -12.05
CA TYR A 222 -0.35 5.57 -12.39
C TYR A 222 -0.28 6.92 -11.70
N VAL A 223 0.38 7.84 -12.37
CA VAL A 223 0.52 9.22 -11.91
C VAL A 223 -0.62 10.06 -12.47
N GLY A 224 -1.25 10.86 -11.65
CA GLY A 224 -2.26 11.80 -12.11
C GLY A 224 -3.21 12.23 -11.00
N PRO A 225 -4.08 13.20 -11.28
CA PRO A 225 -4.96 13.77 -10.27
C PRO A 225 -6.07 12.79 -9.84
N TYR A 226 -6.41 11.81 -10.69
CA TYR A 226 -7.60 10.99 -10.54
C TYR A 226 -7.50 10.02 -9.36
N ILE A 227 -6.37 9.33 -9.21
CA ILE A 227 -6.15 8.37 -8.12
C ILE A 227 -6.22 9.03 -6.72
N ARG A 228 -5.94 10.34 -6.65
CA ARG A 228 -6.02 11.14 -5.42
C ARG A 228 -7.44 11.24 -4.86
N LYS A 229 -8.48 10.90 -5.62
CA LYS A 229 -9.86 10.80 -5.12
C LYS A 229 -10.02 9.66 -4.11
N PHE A 230 -9.20 8.62 -4.20
CA PHE A 230 -9.40 7.34 -3.53
C PHE A 230 -8.32 7.05 -2.50
N GLY A 231 -7.20 7.77 -2.53
CA GLY A 231 -6.09 7.57 -1.61
C GLY A 231 -5.37 8.85 -1.25
N ASN A 232 -4.68 8.81 -0.13
CA ASN A 232 -4.04 9.98 0.49
C ASN A 232 -2.52 9.81 0.69
N ILE A 233 -1.98 8.67 0.24
CA ILE A 233 -0.53 8.41 0.15
C ILE A 233 -0.22 7.92 -1.26
N LEU A 234 0.69 8.61 -1.95
CA LEU A 234 1.25 8.20 -3.23
C LEU A 234 2.70 7.80 -3.00
N ARG A 235 3.04 6.55 -3.27
CA ARG A 235 4.40 6.03 -3.11
C ARG A 235 5.10 5.96 -4.46
N VAL A 236 6.38 6.30 -4.52
CA VAL A 236 7.24 6.10 -5.69
C VAL A 236 7.22 4.63 -6.12
N ASP A 237 7.23 4.34 -7.41
CA ASP A 237 7.28 2.98 -7.94
C ASP A 237 8.55 2.23 -7.50
N ASP A 238 8.48 0.90 -7.53
CA ASP A 238 9.55 0.03 -7.05
C ASP A 238 10.89 0.33 -7.72
N CYS A 239 11.85 0.73 -6.93
CA CYS A 239 13.20 1.04 -7.37
C CYS A 239 14.25 0.61 -6.31
N PRO A 240 14.24 -0.67 -5.90
CA PRO A 240 15.10 -1.16 -4.85
C PRO A 240 16.57 -0.87 -5.15
N MET A 241 17.31 -0.40 -4.17
CA MET A 241 18.74 -0.03 -4.26
C MET A 241 19.05 1.15 -5.21
N SER A 242 18.05 1.80 -5.82
CA SER A 242 18.26 2.95 -6.71
C SER A 242 17.84 4.26 -6.05
N GLN A 243 18.74 4.84 -5.25
CA GLN A 243 18.46 6.11 -4.55
C GLN A 243 18.13 7.24 -5.52
N LEU A 244 18.81 7.28 -6.68
CA LEU A 244 18.54 8.32 -7.69
C LEU A 244 17.13 8.19 -8.29
N SER A 245 16.70 6.98 -8.63
CA SER A 245 15.34 6.75 -9.14
C SER A 245 14.29 7.12 -8.09
N ASN A 246 14.55 6.78 -6.83
CA ASN A 246 13.68 7.15 -5.71
C ASN A 246 13.55 8.67 -5.58
N ARG A 247 14.67 9.41 -5.63
CA ARG A 247 14.66 10.87 -5.60
C ARG A 247 13.89 11.49 -6.77
N VAL A 248 14.13 11.01 -7.97
CA VAL A 248 13.44 11.52 -9.17
C VAL A 248 11.94 11.26 -9.07
N GLY A 249 11.55 10.03 -8.70
CA GLY A 249 10.15 9.67 -8.50
C GLY A 249 9.46 10.52 -7.43
N LEU A 250 10.14 10.81 -6.31
CA LEU A 250 9.62 11.71 -5.29
C LEU A 250 9.37 13.11 -5.81
N VAL A 251 10.33 13.69 -6.55
CA VAL A 251 10.18 15.02 -7.13
C VAL A 251 9.03 15.05 -8.14
N ASP A 252 8.94 14.07 -9.01
CA ASP A 252 7.87 13.97 -10.01
C ASP A 252 6.48 13.84 -9.36
N LEU A 253 6.35 12.98 -8.34
CA LEU A 253 5.10 12.86 -7.59
C LEU A 253 4.74 14.16 -6.85
N ARG A 254 5.70 14.81 -6.19
CA ARG A 254 5.48 16.09 -5.49
C ARG A 254 4.98 17.20 -6.42
N ILE A 255 5.40 17.19 -7.68
CA ILE A 255 4.92 18.15 -8.69
C ILE A 255 3.42 17.99 -8.96
N LEU A 256 2.89 16.76 -8.86
CA LEU A 256 1.52 16.42 -9.25
C LEU A 256 0.59 16.18 -8.06
N SER A 257 1.14 15.93 -6.87
CA SER A 257 0.38 15.46 -5.71
C SER A 257 -0.48 16.52 -5.01
N GLY A 258 -0.16 17.82 -5.19
CA GLY A 258 -0.77 18.88 -4.35
C GLY A 258 -0.53 18.59 -2.87
N ASP A 259 -1.61 18.52 -2.08
CA ASP A 259 -1.55 18.22 -0.64
C ASP A 259 -1.50 16.72 -0.30
N THR A 260 -1.70 15.84 -1.29
CA THR A 260 -1.62 14.39 -1.08
C THR A 260 -0.20 14.01 -0.64
N ALA A 261 -0.09 13.17 0.39
CA ALA A 261 1.21 12.74 0.89
C ALA A 261 1.98 11.95 -0.18
N VAL A 262 3.28 12.14 -0.23
CA VAL A 262 4.18 11.41 -1.14
C VAL A 262 5.23 10.71 -0.33
N HIS A 263 5.30 9.39 -0.49
CA HIS A 263 6.28 8.54 0.15
C HIS A 263 7.36 8.11 -0.85
N SER A 264 8.57 7.95 -0.34
CA SER A 264 9.63 7.27 -1.09
C SER A 264 9.23 5.83 -1.36
N ASP A 265 9.79 5.21 -2.40
CA ASP A 265 9.93 3.77 -2.38
C ASP A 265 10.73 3.34 -1.15
N MET A 266 10.49 2.13 -0.67
CA MET A 266 11.10 1.63 0.55
C MET A 266 12.62 1.63 0.41
N VAL A 267 13.29 2.48 1.19
CA VAL A 267 14.75 2.54 1.19
C VAL A 267 15.30 1.26 1.76
N MET A 268 16.24 0.67 1.05
CA MET A 268 17.01 -0.49 1.50
C MET A 268 18.47 -0.35 1.09
N TRP A 269 19.32 -1.11 1.75
CA TRP A 269 20.74 -1.19 1.45
C TRP A 269 21.31 -2.58 1.74
N ASN A 270 22.53 -2.84 1.27
CA ASN A 270 23.22 -4.08 1.55
C ASN A 270 23.67 -4.12 3.03
N LYS A 271 23.66 -5.31 3.67
CA LYS A 271 24.14 -5.47 5.06
C LYS A 271 25.59 -4.98 5.30
N ALA A 272 26.40 -4.91 4.25
CA ALA A 272 27.77 -4.40 4.29
C ALA A 272 27.86 -2.89 4.02
N GLU A 273 26.73 -2.19 3.87
CA GLU A 273 26.72 -0.75 3.61
C GLU A 273 27.35 0.02 4.77
N GLU A 274 28.07 1.08 4.42
CA GLU A 274 28.72 1.96 5.38
C GLU A 274 27.78 3.14 5.75
N PRO A 275 27.98 3.78 6.92
CA PRO A 275 27.13 4.87 7.40
C PRO A 275 26.94 6.00 6.40
N GLU A 276 27.97 6.35 5.62
CA GLU A 276 27.93 7.38 4.59
C GLU A 276 26.98 7.01 3.44
N GLY A 277 26.97 5.74 3.01
CA GLY A 277 26.08 5.25 1.99
C GLY A 277 24.61 5.28 2.44
N VAL A 278 24.37 4.89 3.69
CA VAL A 278 23.05 4.99 4.32
C VAL A 278 22.60 6.46 4.41
N ALA A 279 23.48 7.36 4.84
CA ALA A 279 23.19 8.79 4.90
C ALA A 279 22.79 9.35 3.55
N ILE A 280 23.51 8.99 2.47
CA ILE A 280 23.17 9.39 1.10
C ILE A 280 21.79 8.84 0.70
N ALA A 281 21.49 7.57 0.98
CA ALA A 281 20.19 6.97 0.66
C ALA A 281 19.03 7.72 1.33
N LEU A 282 19.18 8.07 2.61
CA LEU A 282 18.17 8.82 3.35
C LEU A 282 18.01 10.26 2.84
N GLN A 283 19.10 10.95 2.47
CA GLN A 283 19.06 12.29 1.88
C GLN A 283 18.30 12.34 0.55
N HIS A 284 18.31 11.27 -0.22
CA HIS A 284 17.55 11.19 -1.45
C HIS A 284 16.02 11.23 -1.22
N CYS A 285 15.56 10.95 0.00
CA CYS A 285 14.14 10.92 0.35
C CYS A 285 13.59 12.23 0.96
N PHE A 286 14.39 13.27 1.11
CA PHE A 286 13.96 14.54 1.74
C PHE A 286 12.82 15.29 1.04
N PHE A 287 12.47 14.91 -0.18
CA PHE A 287 11.35 15.52 -0.91
C PHE A 287 9.99 14.89 -0.62
N GLY A 288 9.94 13.89 0.24
CA GLY A 288 8.73 13.19 0.66
C GLY A 288 8.90 12.51 2.01
N SER A 289 7.91 11.72 2.41
CA SER A 289 7.99 10.92 3.62
C SER A 289 8.79 9.64 3.36
N LEU A 290 9.65 9.29 4.32
CA LEU A 290 10.49 8.10 4.22
C LEU A 290 9.67 6.82 4.42
N GLN A 291 9.83 5.86 3.50
CA GLN A 291 9.58 4.45 3.81
C GLN A 291 10.92 3.71 3.91
N LEU A 292 11.08 2.88 4.93
CA LEU A 292 12.28 2.09 5.17
C LEU A 292 11.96 0.60 5.22
N SER A 293 12.77 -0.21 4.55
CA SER A 293 12.64 -1.67 4.59
C SER A 293 14.00 -2.35 4.72
N VAL A 294 14.52 -2.30 5.93
CA VAL A 294 15.70 -3.05 6.34
C VAL A 294 15.40 -3.74 7.67
N ARG A 295 16.09 -4.82 8.00
CA ARG A 295 15.98 -5.44 9.32
C ARG A 295 16.79 -4.63 10.32
N LEU A 296 16.10 -3.84 11.14
CA LEU A 296 16.74 -2.95 12.12
C LEU A 296 17.51 -3.75 13.18
N GLU A 297 17.00 -4.92 13.57
CA GLU A 297 17.66 -5.82 14.51
C GLU A 297 19.02 -6.34 14.00
N GLU A 298 19.25 -6.32 12.68
CA GLU A 298 20.50 -6.75 12.05
C GLU A 298 21.45 -5.57 11.75
N CYS A 299 21.03 -4.33 11.98
CA CYS A 299 21.84 -3.16 11.71
C CYS A 299 22.92 -2.93 12.78
N LYS A 300 24.11 -2.48 12.36
CA LYS A 300 25.13 -2.00 13.27
C LYS A 300 24.66 -0.74 14.00
N GLN A 301 25.17 -0.50 15.22
CA GLN A 301 24.79 0.66 16.03
C GLN A 301 25.01 1.99 15.30
N GLU A 302 26.09 2.12 14.54
CA GLU A 302 26.42 3.30 13.74
C GLU A 302 25.36 3.60 12.68
N ILE A 303 24.81 2.56 12.04
CA ILE A 303 23.71 2.68 11.07
C ILE A 303 22.43 3.16 11.77
N LEU A 304 22.11 2.59 12.93
CA LEU A 304 20.93 3.01 13.70
C LEU A 304 21.04 4.48 14.14
N GLU A 305 22.23 4.96 14.47
CA GLU A 305 22.51 6.36 14.80
C GLU A 305 22.28 7.28 13.59
N VAL A 306 22.73 6.87 12.40
CA VAL A 306 22.47 7.61 11.15
C VAL A 306 20.97 7.70 10.88
N ILE A 307 20.24 6.57 10.96
CA ILE A 307 18.79 6.57 10.77
C ILE A 307 18.14 7.56 11.75
N ARG A 308 18.45 7.46 13.05
CA ARG A 308 17.86 8.33 14.08
C ARG A 308 18.12 9.81 13.78
N TYR A 309 19.36 10.16 13.44
CA TYR A 309 19.73 11.53 13.10
C TYR A 309 18.88 12.09 11.94
N TYR A 310 18.73 11.32 10.87
CA TYR A 310 17.91 11.76 9.73
C TYR A 310 16.41 11.79 10.03
N MET A 311 15.93 10.92 10.90
CA MET A 311 14.55 10.93 11.35
C MET A 311 14.24 12.16 12.21
N GLU A 312 15.14 12.56 13.11
CA GLU A 312 15.03 13.80 13.88
C GLU A 312 15.05 15.02 12.97
N LEU A 313 15.98 15.05 12.00
CA LEU A 313 16.09 16.16 11.05
C LEU A 313 14.81 16.33 10.20
N THR A 314 14.14 15.26 9.81
CA THR A 314 12.90 15.35 9.02
C THR A 314 11.70 15.83 9.84
N GLN A 315 11.75 15.78 11.17
CA GLN A 315 10.70 16.31 12.04
C GLN A 315 10.78 17.84 12.22
N GLU A 316 11.90 18.45 11.87
CA GLU A 316 12.10 19.91 11.96
C GLU A 316 11.61 20.65 10.70
N TRP A 317 11.25 19.93 9.64
CA TRP A 317 10.83 20.47 8.33
C TRP A 317 9.36 20.16 8.03
#